data_7c534dbff5c871bb52286dbcca9117c4
#
_entry.id   7c534dbff5c871bb52286dbcca9117c4
#
_cell.length_a   1.000
_cell.length_b   1.000
_cell.length_c   1.000
_cell.angle_alpha   90.00
_cell.angle_beta   90.00
_cell.angle_gamma   90.00
#
_symmetry.space_group_name_H-M   'P 1'
#
loop_
_entity.id
_entity.type
_entity.pdbx_description
1 polymer ?
#
loop_
_entity_poly.entity_id
_entity_poly.type
_entity_poly.pdbx_seq_one_letter_code
_entity_poly.pdbx_strand_id
1 'polypeptide(L)'
;MNHGHQQGHMAITLAALGVVYGDLGTSPLYALKESFAGHLGLQPTPAGILSIVSLFFWTIMIVVSFKYVLLVLRADDKGEGGILTLASLASRRLPARSRALLMMLGLVGVGLFIGDAVITPAISVLSAVEGLQVITPELAPFVLPITLTVLVILFGVQHYGTAGIGRLFGPVMLLWFGVLAALGAYEIGQNPAILQAINPLYALDFMASRPGVAFITLGAVVLCVTGTEALYADMGHFGRGAIRLAWGSLVMPALLLNYFGQGALLLRNPAAIENPFYLLAPSWLAFPLLILATLATVIASQAVISGTYSVVRQAILLGYLPRQEIRHTSEHEIGQIYLPLVNWLLLGGIVIVILWFQSSSNLAAAYGIAVTGTMALTTLLLMVVAARRWKWSRWLIALVCAPLLLVDLTFFAANTTKFLAGGWLPILFALLAILVMTTWKRGRELVLDKLEHKSLALKGFVDNMQADPPLLVPGTAVFLSKSVQVVPHAMLHNLKHNKILHERVIFLTVQIKDEPWLSFKERIELTHLGEGFWQVVAHFGYKEVPSMEEIFQACAQEDLKVTMAKTSFFLSHEHLVSTDLPGMARWREGLFVWMNRNSLKATDFFHIPANRVVELGVLLEL
;
A
#
# COMPACT_ATOMS: atom_id res chain seq x y z
N MET A 1 25.18 17.22 -8.34
CA MET A 1 24.62 18.52 -8.78
C MET A 1 23.12 18.47 -8.59
N ASN A 2 22.61 19.18 -7.57
CA ASN A 2 21.18 19.23 -7.23
C ASN A 2 20.45 20.16 -8.22
N HIS A 3 19.80 19.59 -9.20
CA HIS A 3 18.73 20.27 -9.93
C HIS A 3 17.41 19.57 -9.65
N GLY A 4 17.00 19.53 -8.36
CA GLY A 4 15.62 19.34 -8.00
C GLY A 4 14.87 20.63 -8.35
N HIS A 5 14.06 20.64 -9.41
CA HIS A 5 13.07 21.67 -9.59
C HIS A 5 12.24 21.73 -8.32
N GLN A 6 12.33 22.82 -7.55
CA GLN A 6 11.39 23.16 -6.50
C GLN A 6 10.03 23.38 -7.19
N GLN A 7 9.26 22.31 -7.33
CA GLN A 7 7.83 22.46 -7.61
C GLN A 7 7.27 23.33 -6.49
N GLY A 8 6.65 24.45 -6.85
CA GLY A 8 6.08 25.36 -5.85
C GLY A 8 5.08 24.58 -4.98
N HIS A 9 5.00 24.91 -3.69
CA HIS A 9 4.11 24.25 -2.72
C HIS A 9 2.67 24.05 -3.24
N MET A 10 2.17 24.97 -4.06
CA MET A 10 0.85 24.88 -4.68
C MET A 10 0.74 23.74 -5.70
N ALA A 11 1.77 23.50 -6.51
CA ALA A 11 1.77 22.41 -7.50
C ALA A 11 1.77 21.05 -6.82
N ILE A 12 2.57 20.89 -5.73
CA ILE A 12 2.60 19.67 -4.93
C ILE A 12 1.25 19.44 -4.23
N THR A 13 0.63 20.51 -3.70
CA THR A 13 -0.69 20.42 -3.06
C THR A 13 -1.77 20.01 -4.07
N LEU A 14 -1.73 20.56 -5.30
CA LEU A 14 -2.65 20.19 -6.36
C LEU A 14 -2.45 18.73 -6.81
N ALA A 15 -1.20 18.26 -6.89
CA ALA A 15 -0.89 16.87 -7.19
C ALA A 15 -1.37 15.93 -6.06
N ALA A 16 -1.17 16.32 -4.79
CA ALA A 16 -1.69 15.59 -3.63
C ALA A 16 -3.22 15.50 -3.65
N LEU A 17 -3.91 16.59 -4.05
CA LEU A 17 -5.37 16.60 -4.21
C LEU A 17 -5.84 15.52 -5.20
N GLY A 18 -5.12 15.36 -6.32
CA GLY A 18 -5.47 14.41 -7.36
C GLY A 18 -5.28 12.95 -6.94
N VAL A 19 -4.20 12.64 -6.24
CA VAL A 19 -3.83 11.25 -5.94
C VAL A 19 -4.32 10.82 -4.56
N VAL A 20 -4.04 11.62 -3.52
CA VAL A 20 -4.27 11.21 -2.12
C VAL A 20 -5.75 11.21 -1.75
N TYR A 21 -6.53 12.15 -2.29
CA TYR A 21 -7.93 12.38 -1.88
C TYR A 21 -8.95 11.86 -2.88
N GLY A 22 -8.52 11.08 -3.88
CA GLY A 22 -9.42 10.49 -4.88
C GLY A 22 -10.50 9.62 -4.25
N ASP A 23 -10.10 8.62 -3.48
CA ASP A 23 -11.02 7.65 -2.88
C ASP A 23 -11.92 8.30 -1.81
N LEU A 24 -11.35 9.09 -0.91
CA LEU A 24 -12.14 9.83 0.08
C LEU A 24 -13.16 10.79 -0.59
N GLY A 25 -12.78 11.37 -1.75
CA GLY A 25 -13.61 12.27 -2.53
C GLY A 25 -14.77 11.60 -3.25
N THR A 26 -14.73 10.29 -3.47
CA THR A 26 -15.81 9.54 -4.15
C THR A 26 -16.81 8.90 -3.20
N SER A 27 -16.51 8.85 -1.91
CA SER A 27 -17.42 8.33 -0.86
C SER A 27 -18.83 8.99 -0.85
N PRO A 28 -19.00 10.30 -1.16
CA PRO A 28 -20.33 10.91 -1.25
C PRO A 28 -21.29 10.27 -2.26
N LEU A 29 -20.79 9.55 -3.26
CA LEU A 29 -21.60 8.83 -4.24
C LEU A 29 -22.48 7.75 -3.64
N TYR A 30 -22.03 7.13 -2.53
CA TYR A 30 -22.70 5.95 -1.97
C TYR A 30 -22.91 6.00 -0.44
N ALA A 31 -22.08 6.70 0.32
CA ALA A 31 -22.07 6.57 1.79
C ALA A 31 -23.39 6.97 2.46
N LEU A 32 -24.01 8.06 2.05
CA LEU A 32 -25.27 8.51 2.67
C LEU A 32 -26.43 7.59 2.27
N LYS A 33 -26.53 7.20 1.00
CA LYS A 33 -27.52 6.24 0.51
C LYS A 33 -27.46 4.95 1.32
N GLU A 34 -26.28 4.40 1.51
CA GLU A 34 -26.06 3.15 2.25
C GLU A 34 -26.41 3.24 3.73
N SER A 35 -26.30 4.43 4.34
CA SER A 35 -26.68 4.65 5.75
C SER A 35 -28.19 4.56 6.00
N PHE A 36 -28.99 4.60 4.94
CA PHE A 36 -30.45 4.42 4.98
C PHE A 36 -30.91 3.16 4.23
N ALA A 37 -30.00 2.26 3.87
CA ALA A 37 -30.36 1.04 3.19
C ALA A 37 -31.41 0.24 4.00
N GLY A 38 -32.42 -0.33 3.32
CA GLY A 38 -33.59 -0.90 3.96
C GLY A 38 -33.31 -1.99 5.00
N HIS A 39 -32.22 -2.74 4.84
CA HIS A 39 -31.78 -3.76 5.79
C HIS A 39 -31.29 -3.18 7.15
N LEU A 40 -31.01 -1.87 7.23
CA LEU A 40 -30.60 -1.21 8.47
C LEU A 40 -31.79 -0.81 9.37
N GLY A 41 -33.01 -0.83 8.84
CA GLY A 41 -34.23 -0.47 9.57
C GLY A 41 -34.33 1.01 9.95
N LEU A 42 -33.51 1.88 9.35
CA LEU A 42 -33.54 3.33 9.56
C LEU A 42 -34.32 4.00 8.43
N GLN A 43 -35.38 4.73 8.80
CA GLN A 43 -36.15 5.52 7.83
C GLN A 43 -35.59 6.93 7.71
N PRO A 44 -35.70 7.60 6.54
CA PRO A 44 -35.23 8.97 6.31
C PRO A 44 -36.19 10.00 6.96
N THR A 45 -36.40 9.88 8.27
CA THR A 45 -37.10 10.87 9.09
C THR A 45 -36.20 12.06 9.38
N PRO A 46 -36.73 13.25 9.69
CA PRO A 46 -35.92 14.41 10.03
C PRO A 46 -34.91 14.13 11.16
N ALA A 47 -35.31 13.44 12.21
CA ALA A 47 -34.41 13.03 13.30
C ALA A 47 -33.34 12.05 12.82
N GLY A 48 -33.70 11.04 12.01
CA GLY A 48 -32.77 10.08 11.44
C GLY A 48 -31.73 10.74 10.53
N ILE A 49 -32.16 11.68 9.68
CA ILE A 49 -31.27 12.43 8.78
C ILE A 49 -30.26 13.27 9.57
N LEU A 50 -30.73 14.04 10.56
CA LEU A 50 -29.86 14.84 11.43
C LEU A 50 -28.87 13.96 12.19
N SER A 51 -29.29 12.80 12.64
CA SER A 51 -28.42 11.86 13.35
C SER A 51 -27.32 11.29 12.46
N ILE A 52 -27.63 10.87 11.24
CA ILE A 52 -26.66 10.32 10.31
C ILE A 52 -25.66 11.38 9.85
N VAL A 53 -26.14 12.58 9.49
CA VAL A 53 -25.26 13.68 9.08
C VAL A 53 -24.36 14.11 10.25
N SER A 54 -24.87 14.10 11.50
CA SER A 54 -24.08 14.34 12.70
C SER A 54 -22.99 13.26 12.89
N LEU A 55 -23.34 11.99 12.70
CA LEU A 55 -22.35 10.89 12.74
C LEU A 55 -21.28 11.06 11.66
N PHE A 56 -21.63 11.44 10.44
CA PHE A 56 -20.67 11.71 9.36
C PHE A 56 -19.73 12.83 9.72
N PHE A 57 -20.27 13.96 10.21
CA PHE A 57 -19.48 15.12 10.61
C PHE A 57 -18.42 14.72 11.66
N TRP A 58 -18.87 14.10 12.75
CA TRP A 58 -17.97 13.75 13.85
C TRP A 58 -17.01 12.61 13.49
N THR A 59 -17.42 11.67 12.63
CA THR A 59 -16.53 10.62 12.12
C THR A 59 -15.41 11.21 11.28
N ILE A 60 -15.71 12.13 10.35
CA ILE A 60 -14.70 12.84 9.56
C ILE A 60 -13.76 13.66 10.46
N MET A 61 -14.30 14.35 11.46
CA MET A 61 -13.50 15.15 12.38
C MET A 61 -12.57 14.28 13.26
N ILE A 62 -13.08 13.18 13.82
CA ILE A 62 -12.31 12.33 14.73
C ILE A 62 -11.35 11.43 13.95
N VAL A 63 -11.82 10.73 12.92
CA VAL A 63 -11.03 9.72 12.21
C VAL A 63 -10.09 10.40 11.20
N VAL A 64 -10.60 11.21 10.29
CA VAL A 64 -9.74 11.77 9.25
C VAL A 64 -8.90 12.91 9.80
N SER A 65 -9.56 13.95 10.35
CA SER A 65 -8.86 15.17 10.75
C SER A 65 -7.93 14.94 11.96
N PHE A 66 -8.47 14.39 13.04
CA PHE A 66 -7.68 14.24 14.27
C PHE A 66 -6.75 13.01 14.21
N LYS A 67 -7.27 11.82 13.92
CA LYS A 67 -6.46 10.60 13.93
C LYS A 67 -5.45 10.58 12.79
N TYR A 68 -5.90 10.64 11.51
CA TYR A 68 -4.98 10.49 10.39
C TYR A 68 -4.16 11.75 10.13
N VAL A 69 -4.80 12.91 9.89
CA VAL A 69 -4.12 14.12 9.45
C VAL A 69 -3.25 14.74 10.55
N LEU A 70 -3.70 14.74 11.82
CA LEU A 70 -2.92 15.31 12.92
C LEU A 70 -1.96 14.32 13.57
N LEU A 71 -2.36 13.07 13.81
CA LEU A 71 -1.54 12.10 14.55
C LEU A 71 -0.77 11.14 13.65
N VAL A 72 -1.44 10.37 12.77
CA VAL A 72 -0.80 9.30 11.98
C VAL A 72 0.26 9.88 11.03
N LEU A 73 -0.02 11.00 10.35
CA LEU A 73 0.97 11.68 9.49
C LEU A 73 2.22 12.21 10.23
N ARG A 74 2.27 12.16 11.56
CA ARG A 74 3.48 12.46 12.36
C ARG A 74 4.38 11.23 12.51
N ALA A 75 3.84 10.04 12.30
CA ALA A 75 4.57 8.77 12.39
C ALA A 75 5.24 8.46 11.05
N ASP A 76 6.06 9.36 10.55
CA ASP A 76 6.85 9.19 9.34
C ASP A 76 8.24 8.63 9.62
N ASP A 77 8.79 7.94 8.64
CA ASP A 77 10.18 7.52 8.61
C ASP A 77 10.90 8.18 7.42
N LYS A 78 11.67 9.22 7.69
CA LYS A 78 12.34 10.04 6.66
C LYS A 78 11.36 10.51 5.56
N GLY A 79 10.15 10.88 5.97
CA GLY A 79 9.07 11.32 5.07
C GLY A 79 8.16 10.19 4.56
N GLU A 80 8.51 8.93 4.74
CA GLU A 80 7.72 7.78 4.28
C GLU A 80 6.65 7.35 5.28
N GLY A 81 5.49 6.91 4.75
CA GLY A 81 4.35 6.42 5.53
C GLY A 81 3.88 5.02 5.12
N GLY A 82 2.67 4.69 5.54
CA GLY A 82 2.05 3.40 5.28
C GLY A 82 2.22 2.39 6.41
N ILE A 83 1.38 1.35 6.41
CA ILE A 83 1.27 0.41 7.54
C ILE A 83 2.54 -0.41 7.78
N LEU A 84 3.30 -0.78 6.72
CA LEU A 84 4.59 -1.47 6.87
C LEU A 84 5.65 -0.55 7.47
N THR A 85 5.70 0.70 7.06
CA THR A 85 6.58 1.71 7.64
C THR A 85 6.26 1.91 9.12
N LEU A 86 4.97 1.98 9.47
CA LEU A 86 4.54 2.11 10.86
C LEU A 86 4.93 0.89 11.70
N ALA A 87 4.77 -0.32 11.16
CA ALA A 87 5.18 -1.57 11.81
C ALA A 87 6.71 -1.63 11.99
N SER A 88 7.48 -1.21 10.98
CA SER A 88 8.93 -1.09 11.06
C SER A 88 9.34 -0.11 12.15
N LEU A 89 8.76 1.10 12.18
CA LEU A 89 9.01 2.10 13.22
C LEU A 89 8.69 1.60 14.62
N ALA A 90 7.53 0.93 14.77
CA ALA A 90 7.10 0.37 16.04
C ALA A 90 8.03 -0.75 16.54
N SER A 91 8.62 -1.52 15.61
CA SER A 91 9.42 -2.71 15.92
C SER A 91 10.91 -2.45 16.12
N ARG A 92 11.42 -1.28 15.75
CA ARG A 92 12.85 -0.94 15.91
C ARG A 92 13.32 -1.06 17.35
N ARG A 93 14.52 -1.63 17.54
CA ARG A 93 15.16 -1.81 18.85
C ARG A 93 14.35 -2.68 19.83
N LEU A 94 13.46 -3.52 19.35
CA LEU A 94 12.73 -4.49 20.16
C LEU A 94 13.38 -5.88 20.09
N PRO A 95 13.19 -6.71 21.14
CA PRO A 95 13.56 -8.12 21.10
C PRO A 95 12.88 -8.84 19.92
N ALA A 96 13.54 -9.89 19.39
CA ALA A 96 13.12 -10.59 18.18
C ALA A 96 11.64 -11.02 18.18
N ARG A 97 11.14 -11.55 19.31
CA ARG A 97 9.72 -11.97 19.44
C ARG A 97 8.74 -10.81 19.28
N SER A 98 8.99 -9.68 19.97
CA SER A 98 8.11 -8.51 19.87
C SER A 98 8.18 -7.86 18.50
N ARG A 99 9.38 -7.82 17.90
CA ARG A 99 9.59 -7.36 16.53
C ARG A 99 8.79 -8.22 15.54
N ALA A 100 8.87 -9.54 15.65
CA ALA A 100 8.13 -10.46 14.78
C ALA A 100 6.61 -10.26 14.91
N LEU A 101 6.08 -10.05 16.12
CA LEU A 101 4.67 -9.79 16.34
C LEU A 101 4.21 -8.49 15.66
N LEU A 102 4.93 -7.38 15.85
CA LEU A 102 4.56 -6.09 15.25
C LEU A 102 4.66 -6.12 13.72
N MET A 103 5.68 -6.78 13.18
CA MET A 103 5.79 -6.99 11.74
C MET A 103 4.66 -7.87 11.20
N MET A 104 4.22 -8.89 11.96
CA MET A 104 3.05 -9.70 11.58
C MET A 104 1.77 -8.85 11.55
N LEU A 105 1.55 -7.96 12.52
CA LEU A 105 0.44 -6.99 12.48
C LEU A 105 0.52 -6.10 11.24
N GLY A 106 1.72 -5.64 10.88
CA GLY A 106 1.95 -4.91 9.62
C GLY A 106 1.57 -5.71 8.38
N LEU A 107 1.94 -7.00 8.33
CA LEU A 107 1.59 -7.90 7.22
C LEU A 107 0.08 -8.15 7.13
N VAL A 108 -0.59 -8.30 8.27
CA VAL A 108 -2.06 -8.38 8.30
C VAL A 108 -2.68 -7.11 7.73
N GLY A 109 -2.15 -5.95 8.12
CA GLY A 109 -2.59 -4.67 7.56
C GLY A 109 -2.36 -4.56 6.04
N VAL A 110 -1.22 -5.04 5.53
CA VAL A 110 -0.97 -5.13 4.08
C VAL A 110 -1.98 -6.05 3.40
N GLY A 111 -2.26 -7.21 3.98
CA GLY A 111 -3.26 -8.13 3.44
C GLY A 111 -4.64 -7.49 3.36
N LEU A 112 -5.08 -6.80 4.42
CA LEU A 112 -6.35 -6.06 4.43
C LEU A 112 -6.36 -4.92 3.40
N PHE A 113 -5.26 -4.17 3.26
CA PHE A 113 -5.11 -3.14 2.24
C PHE A 113 -5.22 -3.70 0.81
N ILE A 114 -4.64 -4.88 0.54
CA ILE A 114 -4.77 -5.56 -0.76
C ILE A 114 -6.23 -6.00 -0.98
N GLY A 115 -6.90 -6.50 0.07
CA GLY A 115 -8.33 -6.84 0.01
C GLY A 115 -9.21 -5.63 -0.28
N ASP A 116 -8.89 -4.49 0.32
CA ASP A 116 -9.52 -3.20 0.08
C ASP A 116 -9.29 -2.72 -1.37
N ALA A 117 -8.07 -2.85 -1.86
CA ALA A 117 -7.68 -2.43 -3.21
C ALA A 117 -8.43 -3.16 -4.34
N VAL A 118 -9.01 -4.32 -4.07
CA VAL A 118 -9.88 -5.04 -5.01
C VAL A 118 -11.30 -4.46 -5.00
N ILE A 119 -11.78 -3.96 -3.86
CA ILE A 119 -13.18 -3.48 -3.73
C ILE A 119 -13.32 -2.01 -4.10
N THR A 120 -12.37 -1.17 -3.72
CA THR A 120 -12.44 0.29 -3.90
C THR A 120 -12.66 0.71 -5.36
N PRO A 121 -11.91 0.22 -6.37
CA PRO A 121 -12.20 0.57 -7.77
C PRO A 121 -13.57 0.06 -8.23
N ALA A 122 -13.99 -1.12 -7.74
CA ALA A 122 -15.28 -1.69 -8.10
C ALA A 122 -16.45 -0.83 -7.63
N ILE A 123 -16.48 -0.49 -6.32
CA ILE A 123 -17.59 0.29 -5.74
C ILE A 123 -17.60 1.73 -6.27
N SER A 124 -16.43 2.36 -6.41
CA SER A 124 -16.33 3.76 -6.84
C SER A 124 -16.80 3.92 -8.28
N VAL A 125 -16.29 3.13 -9.23
CA VAL A 125 -16.69 3.24 -10.63
C VAL A 125 -18.15 2.81 -10.82
N LEU A 126 -18.57 1.73 -10.14
CA LEU A 126 -19.95 1.26 -10.25
C LEU A 126 -20.95 2.29 -9.72
N SER A 127 -20.68 2.90 -8.55
CA SER A 127 -21.56 3.94 -7.98
C SER A 127 -21.63 5.22 -8.85
N ALA A 128 -20.53 5.57 -9.52
CA ALA A 128 -20.55 6.67 -10.48
C ALA A 128 -21.42 6.33 -11.70
N VAL A 129 -21.22 5.15 -12.30
CA VAL A 129 -21.96 4.73 -13.49
C VAL A 129 -23.45 4.43 -13.17
N GLU A 130 -23.79 4.03 -11.95
CA GLU A 130 -25.19 3.90 -11.49
C GLU A 130 -25.98 5.21 -11.58
N GLY A 131 -25.32 6.38 -11.61
CA GLY A 131 -25.95 7.66 -11.93
C GLY A 131 -26.67 7.68 -13.27
N LEU A 132 -26.28 6.82 -14.19
CA LEU A 132 -26.94 6.67 -15.48
C LEU A 132 -28.40 6.23 -15.34
N GLN A 133 -28.71 5.39 -14.34
CA GLN A 133 -30.09 4.94 -14.04
C GLN A 133 -30.99 6.10 -13.59
N VAL A 134 -30.42 7.11 -12.92
CA VAL A 134 -31.14 8.29 -12.45
C VAL A 134 -31.49 9.21 -13.63
N ILE A 135 -30.57 9.32 -14.63
CA ILE A 135 -30.72 10.20 -15.78
C ILE A 135 -31.61 9.54 -16.84
N THR A 136 -31.38 8.26 -17.12
CA THR A 136 -32.06 7.49 -18.17
C THR A 136 -32.23 6.05 -17.70
N PRO A 137 -33.35 5.69 -17.05
CA PRO A 137 -33.59 4.35 -16.50
C PRO A 137 -33.45 3.20 -17.53
N GLU A 138 -33.71 3.48 -18.81
CA GLU A 138 -33.54 2.52 -19.92
C GLU A 138 -32.10 2.03 -20.10
N LEU A 139 -31.11 2.80 -19.62
CA LEU A 139 -29.70 2.46 -19.69
C LEU A 139 -29.20 1.62 -18.49
N ALA A 140 -30.07 1.28 -17.57
CA ALA A 140 -29.74 0.41 -16.42
C ALA A 140 -29.00 -0.89 -16.80
N PRO A 141 -29.36 -1.64 -17.88
CA PRO A 141 -28.63 -2.85 -18.27
C PRO A 141 -27.18 -2.60 -18.70
N PHE A 142 -26.83 -1.37 -19.08
CA PHE A 142 -25.49 -1.03 -19.54
C PHE A 142 -24.54 -0.61 -18.41
N VAL A 143 -25.02 -0.44 -17.19
CA VAL A 143 -24.19 -0.02 -16.03
C VAL A 143 -23.02 -0.99 -15.81
N LEU A 144 -23.28 -2.28 -15.74
CA LEU A 144 -22.23 -3.28 -15.56
C LEU A 144 -21.24 -3.35 -16.73
N PRO A 145 -21.68 -3.45 -18.01
CA PRO A 145 -20.77 -3.41 -19.16
C PRO A 145 -19.90 -2.13 -19.21
N ILE A 146 -20.48 -0.96 -18.94
CA ILE A 146 -19.74 0.30 -18.93
C ILE A 146 -18.70 0.30 -17.81
N THR A 147 -19.08 -0.10 -16.60
CA THR A 147 -18.16 -0.19 -15.45
C THR A 147 -16.98 -1.10 -15.75
N LEU A 148 -17.23 -2.30 -16.27
CA LEU A 148 -16.18 -3.24 -16.66
C LEU A 148 -15.28 -2.65 -17.75
N THR A 149 -15.87 -2.01 -18.77
CA THR A 149 -15.11 -1.38 -19.87
C THR A 149 -14.18 -0.29 -19.33
N VAL A 150 -14.69 0.60 -18.47
CA VAL A 150 -13.89 1.67 -17.84
C VAL A 150 -12.70 1.10 -17.07
N LEU A 151 -12.94 0.06 -16.27
CA LEU A 151 -11.88 -0.57 -15.48
C LEU A 151 -10.87 -1.33 -16.34
N VAL A 152 -11.32 -2.09 -17.36
CA VAL A 152 -10.40 -2.77 -18.28
C VAL A 152 -9.51 -1.77 -19.03
N ILE A 153 -10.08 -0.65 -19.48
CA ILE A 153 -9.30 0.43 -20.10
C ILE A 153 -8.31 1.00 -19.11
N LEU A 154 -8.74 1.32 -17.87
CA LEU A 154 -7.89 1.86 -16.81
C LEU A 154 -6.68 0.95 -16.55
N PHE A 155 -6.91 -0.34 -16.33
CA PHE A 155 -5.85 -1.32 -16.07
C PHE A 155 -4.99 -1.60 -17.30
N GLY A 156 -5.57 -1.56 -18.50
CA GLY A 156 -4.86 -1.72 -19.77
C GLY A 156 -3.90 -0.58 -20.07
N VAL A 157 -4.20 0.64 -19.64
CA VAL A 157 -3.35 1.83 -19.89
C VAL A 157 -2.24 1.97 -18.84
N GLN A 158 -2.27 1.22 -17.72
CA GLN A 158 -1.30 1.32 -16.63
C GLN A 158 0.17 1.19 -17.09
N HIS A 159 0.44 0.34 -18.07
CA HIS A 159 1.81 0.09 -18.54
C HIS A 159 2.46 1.27 -19.27
N TYR A 160 1.67 2.22 -19.79
CA TYR A 160 2.21 3.46 -20.38
C TYR A 160 2.64 4.48 -19.33
N GLY A 161 2.31 4.23 -18.05
CA GLY A 161 2.57 5.15 -16.95
C GLY A 161 1.53 6.26 -16.82
N THR A 162 1.50 6.84 -15.63
CA THR A 162 0.53 7.89 -15.28
C THR A 162 1.12 9.30 -15.37
N ALA A 163 2.40 9.47 -15.74
CA ALA A 163 3.10 10.75 -15.75
C ALA A 163 2.40 11.81 -16.63
N GLY A 164 1.89 11.42 -17.81
CA GLY A 164 1.16 12.32 -18.70
C GLY A 164 -0.25 12.65 -18.21
N ILE A 165 -0.98 11.61 -17.80
CA ILE A 165 -2.39 11.73 -17.40
C ILE A 165 -2.48 12.28 -15.96
N GLY A 166 -1.51 11.99 -15.11
CA GLY A 166 -1.47 12.45 -13.72
C GLY A 166 -1.48 13.96 -13.55
N ARG A 167 -0.97 14.71 -14.54
CA ARG A 167 -1.06 16.18 -14.56
C ARG A 167 -2.50 16.70 -14.60
N LEU A 168 -3.44 15.92 -15.12
CA LEU A 168 -4.86 16.24 -15.17
C LEU A 168 -5.59 15.88 -13.88
N PHE A 169 -5.04 14.99 -13.05
CA PHE A 169 -5.71 14.53 -11.84
C PHE A 169 -6.00 15.66 -10.86
N GLY A 170 -5.02 16.52 -10.61
CA GLY A 170 -5.19 17.67 -9.74
C GLY A 170 -6.31 18.63 -10.18
N PRO A 171 -6.27 19.14 -11.42
CA PRO A 171 -7.33 20.00 -11.96
C PRO A 171 -8.72 19.34 -11.98
N VAL A 172 -8.83 18.08 -12.36
CA VAL A 172 -10.11 17.34 -12.36
C VAL A 172 -10.65 17.21 -10.95
N MET A 173 -9.80 16.83 -9.97
CA MET A 173 -10.23 16.71 -8.58
C MET A 173 -10.52 18.06 -7.93
N LEU A 174 -9.82 19.14 -8.33
CA LEU A 174 -10.17 20.49 -7.91
C LEU A 174 -11.57 20.87 -8.36
N LEU A 175 -11.89 20.61 -9.64
CA LEU A 175 -13.23 20.83 -10.18
C LEU A 175 -14.27 19.95 -9.46
N TRP A 176 -13.93 18.68 -9.21
CA TRP A 176 -14.79 17.73 -8.49
C TRP A 176 -15.16 18.24 -7.09
N PHE A 177 -14.17 18.59 -6.26
CA PHE A 177 -14.44 19.12 -4.92
C PHE A 177 -15.16 20.49 -4.97
N GLY A 178 -14.87 21.31 -5.96
CA GLY A 178 -15.59 22.54 -6.20
C GLY A 178 -17.08 22.32 -6.49
N VAL A 179 -17.41 21.33 -7.32
CA VAL A 179 -18.80 20.95 -7.65
C VAL A 179 -19.48 20.32 -6.42
N LEU A 180 -18.80 19.45 -5.67
CA LEU A 180 -19.32 18.90 -4.41
C LEU A 180 -19.71 20.02 -3.44
N ALA A 181 -18.82 20.99 -3.24
CA ALA A 181 -19.04 22.11 -2.35
C ALA A 181 -20.21 23.01 -2.82
N ALA A 182 -20.26 23.32 -4.12
CA ALA A 182 -21.27 24.20 -4.70
C ALA A 182 -22.67 23.58 -4.60
N LEU A 183 -22.82 22.31 -4.99
CA LEU A 183 -24.10 21.60 -4.92
C LEU A 183 -24.56 21.45 -3.46
N GLY A 184 -23.62 21.11 -2.55
CA GLY A 184 -23.92 21.00 -1.12
C GLY A 184 -24.36 22.35 -0.52
N ALA A 185 -23.61 23.42 -0.80
CA ALA A 185 -23.93 24.76 -0.29
C ALA A 185 -25.27 25.25 -0.82
N TYR A 186 -25.60 24.99 -2.10
CA TYR A 186 -26.88 25.34 -2.68
C TYR A 186 -28.05 24.70 -1.92
N GLU A 187 -28.01 23.40 -1.67
CA GLU A 187 -29.09 22.69 -0.95
C GLU A 187 -29.16 23.06 0.53
N ILE A 188 -28.02 23.32 1.20
CA ILE A 188 -28.02 23.86 2.56
C ILE A 188 -28.73 25.22 2.59
N GLY A 189 -28.51 26.08 1.58
CA GLY A 189 -29.21 27.36 1.44
C GLY A 189 -30.73 27.21 1.33
N GLN A 190 -31.24 26.12 0.70
CA GLN A 190 -32.68 25.83 0.60
C GLN A 190 -33.26 25.31 1.93
N ASN A 191 -32.48 24.59 2.74
CA ASN A 191 -32.91 24.09 4.04
C ASN A 191 -31.79 24.17 5.09
N PRO A 192 -31.55 25.34 5.70
CA PRO A 192 -30.48 25.54 6.68
C PRO A 192 -30.64 24.75 7.97
N ALA A 193 -31.81 24.16 8.24
CA ALA A 193 -32.07 23.37 9.43
C ALA A 193 -31.11 22.18 9.57
N ILE A 194 -30.53 21.69 8.46
CA ILE A 194 -29.55 20.60 8.47
C ILE A 194 -28.28 20.97 9.27
N LEU A 195 -27.93 22.25 9.39
CA LEU A 195 -26.77 22.70 10.17
C LEU A 195 -26.87 22.35 11.65
N GLN A 196 -28.06 22.04 12.17
CA GLN A 196 -28.25 21.50 13.51
C GLN A 196 -27.49 20.17 13.71
N ALA A 197 -27.22 19.42 12.66
CA ALA A 197 -26.45 18.18 12.71
C ALA A 197 -24.98 18.37 13.13
N ILE A 198 -24.45 19.58 13.18
CA ILE A 198 -23.15 19.87 13.80
C ILE A 198 -23.17 19.53 15.31
N ASN A 199 -24.33 19.66 15.95
CA ASN A 199 -24.48 19.30 17.36
C ASN A 199 -24.33 17.78 17.55
N PRO A 200 -23.33 17.31 18.34
CA PRO A 200 -23.11 15.89 18.57
C PRO A 200 -24.26 15.19 19.30
N LEU A 201 -25.14 15.94 19.95
CA LEU A 201 -26.26 15.37 20.69
C LEU A 201 -27.21 14.57 19.78
N TYR A 202 -27.36 14.93 18.49
CA TYR A 202 -28.15 14.14 17.56
C TYR A 202 -27.57 12.74 17.32
N ALA A 203 -26.24 12.64 17.20
CA ALA A 203 -25.57 11.35 17.08
C ALA A 203 -25.66 10.54 18.40
N LEU A 204 -25.43 11.19 19.53
CA LEU A 204 -25.46 10.56 20.85
C LEU A 204 -26.87 10.09 21.24
N ASP A 205 -27.89 10.90 20.98
CA ASP A 205 -29.29 10.53 21.23
C ASP A 205 -29.72 9.33 20.37
N PHE A 206 -29.32 9.30 19.10
CA PHE A 206 -29.55 8.15 18.24
C PHE A 206 -28.88 6.88 18.76
N MET A 207 -27.63 6.98 19.20
CA MET A 207 -26.89 5.85 19.79
C MET A 207 -27.52 5.37 21.11
N ALA A 208 -28.05 6.28 21.91
CA ALA A 208 -28.69 5.96 23.18
C ALA A 208 -30.12 5.42 23.02
N SER A 209 -30.92 6.03 22.12
CA SER A 209 -32.35 5.69 21.95
C SER A 209 -32.58 4.40 21.14
N ARG A 210 -31.68 4.10 20.16
CA ARG A 210 -31.78 2.93 19.27
C ARG A 210 -30.42 2.20 19.11
N PRO A 211 -29.83 1.66 20.19
CA PRO A 211 -28.45 1.18 20.18
C PRO A 211 -28.19 0.08 19.14
N GLY A 212 -29.14 -0.84 18.92
CA GLY A 212 -28.99 -1.90 17.92
C GLY A 212 -28.96 -1.38 16.48
N VAL A 213 -29.89 -0.49 16.12
CA VAL A 213 -29.94 0.14 14.79
C VAL A 213 -28.72 1.04 14.59
N ALA A 214 -28.37 1.86 15.57
CA ALA A 214 -27.21 2.73 15.53
C ALA A 214 -25.91 1.93 15.32
N PHE A 215 -25.74 0.82 16.06
CA PHE A 215 -24.55 -0.03 15.93
C PHE A 215 -24.42 -0.60 14.50
N ILE A 216 -25.49 -1.14 13.92
CA ILE A 216 -25.44 -1.66 12.54
C ILE A 216 -25.20 -0.52 11.53
N THR A 217 -25.83 0.65 11.76
CA THR A 217 -25.67 1.84 10.88
C THR A 217 -24.25 2.39 10.90
N LEU A 218 -23.50 2.28 12.02
CA LEU A 218 -22.09 2.63 12.06
C LEU A 218 -21.25 1.87 11.02
N GLY A 219 -21.64 0.65 10.66
CA GLY A 219 -21.03 -0.11 9.58
C GLY A 219 -21.25 0.50 8.17
N ALA A 220 -22.22 1.40 8.01
CA ALA A 220 -22.37 2.20 6.79
C ALA A 220 -21.73 3.59 6.95
N VAL A 221 -21.80 4.19 8.13
CA VAL A 221 -21.18 5.50 8.43
C VAL A 221 -19.68 5.48 8.12
N VAL A 222 -18.99 4.38 8.38
CA VAL A 222 -17.55 4.25 8.10
C VAL A 222 -17.20 4.49 6.63
N LEU A 223 -18.15 4.30 5.71
CA LEU A 223 -17.93 4.54 4.28
C LEU A 223 -17.53 6.02 3.98
N CYS A 224 -17.91 6.97 4.84
CA CYS A 224 -17.53 8.39 4.65
C CYS A 224 -16.04 8.68 4.95
N VAL A 225 -15.30 7.72 5.50
CA VAL A 225 -13.87 7.87 5.86
C VAL A 225 -12.98 6.82 5.18
N THR A 226 -13.50 6.09 4.20
CA THR A 226 -12.70 5.19 3.36
C THR A 226 -11.66 5.97 2.57
N GLY A 227 -10.50 5.36 2.29
CA GLY A 227 -9.36 6.02 1.62
C GLY A 227 -8.41 6.77 2.57
N THR A 228 -8.64 6.74 3.88
CA THR A 228 -7.72 7.36 4.85
C THR A 228 -6.38 6.63 4.95
N GLU A 229 -6.35 5.34 4.65
CA GLU A 229 -5.14 4.53 4.58
C GLU A 229 -4.22 4.96 3.44
N ALA A 230 -4.80 5.28 2.27
CA ALA A 230 -4.08 5.80 1.12
C ALA A 230 -3.40 7.14 1.45
N LEU A 231 -4.06 8.00 2.23
CA LEU A 231 -3.53 9.27 2.71
C LEU A 231 -2.20 9.11 3.46
N TYR A 232 -2.08 8.05 4.26
CA TYR A 232 -0.85 7.75 4.98
C TYR A 232 0.17 6.99 4.10
N ALA A 233 -0.28 6.13 3.21
CA ALA A 233 0.59 5.40 2.30
C ALA A 233 1.31 6.32 1.30
N ASP A 234 0.60 7.33 0.77
CA ASP A 234 1.12 8.26 -0.24
C ASP A 234 1.87 9.46 0.35
N MET A 235 2.02 9.52 1.66
CA MET A 235 2.72 10.61 2.35
C MET A 235 4.15 10.79 1.82
N GLY A 236 4.82 9.71 1.42
CA GLY A 236 6.18 9.74 0.89
C GLY A 236 6.33 10.51 -0.42
N HIS A 237 5.26 10.60 -1.21
CA HIS A 237 5.28 11.28 -2.51
C HIS A 237 5.03 12.78 -2.41
N PHE A 238 4.14 13.21 -1.49
CA PHE A 238 3.65 14.59 -1.45
C PHE A 238 4.08 15.34 -0.18
N GLY A 239 4.49 14.64 0.86
CA GLY A 239 4.82 15.19 2.15
C GLY A 239 3.60 15.62 2.96
N ARG A 240 3.74 15.56 4.29
CA ARG A 240 2.65 15.87 5.24
C ARG A 240 2.07 17.29 5.13
N GLY A 241 2.89 18.27 4.69
CA GLY A 241 2.47 19.67 4.57
C GLY A 241 1.41 19.88 3.49
N ALA A 242 1.67 19.36 2.28
CA ALA A 242 0.75 19.46 1.14
C ALA A 242 -0.57 18.71 1.42
N ILE A 243 -0.48 17.53 2.02
CA ILE A 243 -1.65 16.73 2.40
C ILE A 243 -2.52 17.50 3.41
N ARG A 244 -1.93 18.05 4.48
CA ARG A 244 -2.67 18.84 5.49
C ARG A 244 -3.32 20.09 4.90
N LEU A 245 -2.60 20.77 4.01
CA LEU A 245 -3.11 21.98 3.36
C LEU A 245 -4.31 21.64 2.47
N ALA A 246 -4.20 20.64 1.60
CA ALA A 246 -5.30 20.20 0.74
C ALA A 246 -6.54 19.78 1.57
N TRP A 247 -6.32 19.02 2.66
CA TRP A 247 -7.39 18.62 3.56
C TRP A 247 -8.14 19.79 4.16
N GLY A 248 -7.42 20.68 4.85
CA GLY A 248 -8.04 21.76 5.60
C GLY A 248 -8.64 22.88 4.73
N SER A 249 -8.04 23.14 3.55
CA SER A 249 -8.48 24.25 2.70
C SER A 249 -9.60 23.90 1.74
N LEU A 250 -9.67 22.65 1.26
CA LEU A 250 -10.63 22.29 0.21
C LEU A 250 -11.38 20.97 0.50
N VAL A 251 -10.67 19.87 0.77
CA VAL A 251 -11.29 18.53 0.76
C VAL A 251 -12.30 18.37 1.88
N MET A 252 -11.90 18.67 3.13
CA MET A 252 -12.80 18.57 4.29
C MET A 252 -14.02 19.49 4.15
N PRO A 253 -13.87 20.81 3.84
CA PRO A 253 -15.03 21.67 3.63
C PRO A 253 -15.96 21.17 2.52
N ALA A 254 -15.41 20.72 1.38
CA ALA A 254 -16.20 20.24 0.26
C ALA A 254 -17.01 18.98 0.60
N LEU A 255 -16.38 18.01 1.30
CA LEU A 255 -17.06 16.79 1.74
C LEU A 255 -18.17 17.10 2.75
N LEU A 256 -17.90 17.96 3.75
CA LEU A 256 -18.88 18.34 4.75
C LEU A 256 -20.06 19.06 4.09
N LEU A 257 -19.80 20.05 3.23
CA LEU A 257 -20.85 20.75 2.49
C LEU A 257 -21.70 19.77 1.67
N ASN A 258 -21.07 18.79 1.02
CA ASN A 258 -21.81 17.81 0.22
C ASN A 258 -22.68 16.90 1.09
N TYR A 259 -22.17 16.33 2.18
CA TYR A 259 -22.97 15.47 3.08
C TYR A 259 -24.11 16.25 3.75
N PHE A 260 -23.86 17.49 4.17
CA PHE A 260 -24.91 18.35 4.70
C PHE A 260 -25.94 18.71 3.60
N GLY A 261 -25.48 18.97 2.37
CA GLY A 261 -26.37 19.22 1.24
C GLY A 261 -27.27 18.04 0.91
N GLN A 262 -26.70 16.81 0.86
CA GLN A 262 -27.49 15.59 0.70
C GLN A 262 -28.52 15.44 1.85
N GLY A 263 -28.13 15.72 3.09
CA GLY A 263 -29.02 15.73 4.24
C GLY A 263 -30.13 16.80 4.10
N ALA A 264 -29.80 18.02 3.64
CA ALA A 264 -30.77 19.09 3.41
C ALA A 264 -31.80 18.72 2.33
N LEU A 265 -31.34 18.06 1.24
CA LEU A 265 -32.20 17.53 0.20
C LEU A 265 -33.19 16.48 0.78
N LEU A 266 -32.69 15.53 1.58
CA LEU A 266 -33.51 14.49 2.20
C LEU A 266 -34.53 15.05 3.20
N LEU A 267 -34.19 16.12 3.94
CA LEU A 267 -35.13 16.80 4.83
C LEU A 267 -36.31 17.44 4.05
N ARG A 268 -36.05 17.87 2.82
CA ARG A 268 -37.04 18.46 1.93
C ARG A 268 -37.82 17.42 1.12
N ASN A 269 -37.11 16.42 0.62
CA ASN A 269 -37.65 15.34 -0.20
C ASN A 269 -37.07 13.97 0.23
N PRO A 270 -37.70 13.27 1.16
CA PRO A 270 -37.23 11.94 1.62
C PRO A 270 -37.15 10.89 0.52
N ALA A 271 -37.92 11.01 -0.58
CA ALA A 271 -37.86 10.09 -1.71
C ALA A 271 -36.51 10.16 -2.46
N ALA A 272 -35.75 11.25 -2.32
CA ALA A 272 -34.42 11.38 -2.91
C ALA A 272 -33.38 10.39 -2.34
N ILE A 273 -33.76 9.56 -1.36
CA ILE A 273 -32.89 8.52 -0.78
C ILE A 273 -32.47 7.46 -1.79
N GLU A 274 -33.19 7.29 -2.89
CA GLU A 274 -32.79 6.35 -3.96
C GLU A 274 -31.40 6.66 -4.52
N ASN A 275 -31.11 7.95 -4.72
CA ASN A 275 -29.77 8.41 -5.08
C ASN A 275 -29.58 9.88 -4.68
N PRO A 276 -29.30 10.17 -3.40
CA PRO A 276 -29.26 11.53 -2.90
C PRO A 276 -28.17 12.37 -3.56
N PHE A 277 -27.07 11.75 -4.00
CA PHE A 277 -25.96 12.45 -4.64
C PHE A 277 -26.35 13.02 -6.01
N TYR A 278 -26.87 12.21 -6.92
CA TYR A 278 -27.21 12.68 -8.26
C TYR A 278 -28.44 13.58 -8.26
N LEU A 279 -29.35 13.39 -7.31
CA LEU A 279 -30.55 14.22 -7.15
C LEU A 279 -30.29 15.60 -6.50
N LEU A 280 -29.05 15.86 -6.00
CA LEU A 280 -28.58 17.21 -5.67
C LEU A 280 -28.47 18.11 -6.89
N ALA A 281 -28.18 17.53 -8.06
CA ALA A 281 -27.95 18.31 -9.27
C ALA A 281 -29.25 18.61 -10.00
N PRO A 282 -29.42 19.82 -10.54
CA PRO A 282 -30.50 20.09 -11.47
C PRO A 282 -30.36 19.25 -12.74
N SER A 283 -31.46 18.92 -13.40
CA SER A 283 -31.52 17.98 -14.52
C SER A 283 -30.53 18.28 -15.65
N TRP A 284 -30.27 19.56 -15.95
CA TRP A 284 -29.32 19.96 -16.98
C TRP A 284 -27.84 19.65 -16.61
N LEU A 285 -27.53 19.56 -15.33
CA LEU A 285 -26.18 19.24 -14.82
C LEU A 285 -25.96 17.75 -14.59
N ALA A 286 -27.01 16.93 -14.57
CA ALA A 286 -26.92 15.52 -14.21
C ALA A 286 -25.95 14.74 -15.12
N PHE A 287 -25.98 14.95 -16.44
CA PHE A 287 -25.06 14.28 -17.37
C PHE A 287 -23.61 14.78 -17.27
N PRO A 288 -23.32 16.10 -17.24
CA PRO A 288 -21.97 16.58 -16.90
C PRO A 288 -21.44 16.08 -15.56
N LEU A 289 -22.29 16.00 -14.53
CA LEU A 289 -21.92 15.46 -13.22
C LEU A 289 -21.58 13.98 -13.29
N LEU A 290 -22.30 13.18 -14.07
CA LEU A 290 -22.01 11.76 -14.32
C LEU A 290 -20.61 11.59 -14.93
N ILE A 291 -20.28 12.38 -15.95
CA ILE A 291 -18.95 12.33 -16.58
C ILE A 291 -17.87 12.70 -15.55
N LEU A 292 -18.07 13.78 -14.82
CA LEU A 292 -17.10 14.25 -13.83
C LEU A 292 -16.94 13.25 -12.68
N ALA A 293 -18.03 12.64 -12.19
CA ALA A 293 -18.01 11.59 -11.19
C ALA A 293 -17.25 10.36 -11.69
N THR A 294 -17.48 9.92 -12.93
CA THR A 294 -16.74 8.80 -13.54
C THR A 294 -15.25 9.11 -13.65
N LEU A 295 -14.87 10.32 -14.07
CA LEU A 295 -13.47 10.74 -14.10
C LEU A 295 -12.85 10.76 -12.69
N ALA A 296 -13.57 11.28 -11.69
CA ALA A 296 -13.11 11.28 -10.31
C ALA A 296 -12.90 9.85 -9.76
N THR A 297 -13.81 8.92 -10.08
CA THR A 297 -13.67 7.52 -9.65
C THR A 297 -12.57 6.76 -10.39
N VAL A 298 -12.28 7.09 -11.63
CA VAL A 298 -11.10 6.58 -12.36
C VAL A 298 -9.82 7.07 -11.68
N ILE A 299 -9.76 8.34 -11.28
CA ILE A 299 -8.61 8.91 -10.55
C ILE A 299 -8.48 8.25 -9.17
N ALA A 300 -9.58 8.06 -8.44
CA ALA A 300 -9.60 7.34 -7.17
C ALA A 300 -9.08 5.91 -7.30
N SER A 301 -9.54 5.19 -8.31
CA SER A 301 -9.09 3.84 -8.61
C SER A 301 -7.59 3.80 -8.92
N GLN A 302 -7.10 4.77 -9.69
CA GLN A 302 -5.68 4.91 -10.02
C GLN A 302 -4.82 5.09 -8.77
N ALA A 303 -5.27 5.91 -7.82
CA ALA A 303 -4.56 6.13 -6.56
C ALA A 303 -4.41 4.83 -5.75
N VAL A 304 -5.47 4.05 -5.62
CA VAL A 304 -5.45 2.76 -4.91
C VAL A 304 -4.56 1.73 -5.63
N ILE A 305 -4.58 1.68 -6.96
CA ILE A 305 -3.70 0.80 -7.76
C ILE A 305 -2.24 1.16 -7.51
N SER A 306 -1.88 2.45 -7.58
CA SER A 306 -0.51 2.94 -7.34
C SER A 306 -0.06 2.68 -5.91
N GLY A 307 -0.95 2.91 -4.94
CA GLY A 307 -0.72 2.59 -3.53
C GLY A 307 -0.43 1.10 -3.32
N THR A 308 -1.17 0.23 -4.00
CA THR A 308 -0.95 -1.23 -3.95
C THR A 308 0.41 -1.62 -4.52
N TYR A 309 0.81 -1.04 -5.66
CA TYR A 309 2.16 -1.28 -6.19
C TYR A 309 3.25 -0.86 -5.20
N SER A 310 3.09 0.29 -4.54
CA SER A 310 4.03 0.79 -3.54
C SER A 310 4.14 -0.15 -2.33
N VAL A 311 3.02 -0.64 -1.83
CA VAL A 311 2.97 -1.59 -0.70
C VAL A 311 3.58 -2.94 -1.09
N VAL A 312 3.27 -3.47 -2.28
CA VAL A 312 3.85 -4.74 -2.79
C VAL A 312 5.35 -4.60 -3.00
N ARG A 313 5.83 -3.48 -3.55
CA ARG A 313 7.26 -3.19 -3.66
C ARG A 313 7.95 -3.18 -2.30
N GLN A 314 7.37 -2.52 -1.29
CA GLN A 314 7.90 -2.56 0.08
C GLN A 314 7.98 -4.00 0.62
N ALA A 315 6.95 -4.81 0.38
CA ALA A 315 6.95 -6.21 0.80
C ALA A 315 8.02 -7.05 0.09
N ILE A 316 8.31 -6.80 -1.20
CA ILE A 316 9.39 -7.43 -1.96
C ILE A 316 10.75 -7.07 -1.35
N LEU A 317 11.01 -5.77 -1.12
CA LEU A 317 12.29 -5.28 -0.62
C LEU A 317 12.54 -5.70 0.83
N LEU A 318 11.50 -5.78 1.65
CA LEU A 318 11.56 -6.34 3.01
C LEU A 318 11.66 -7.89 3.05
N GLY A 319 11.67 -8.54 1.88
CA GLY A 319 11.82 -10.00 1.77
C GLY A 319 10.58 -10.83 2.08
N TYR A 320 9.38 -10.24 2.04
CA TYR A 320 8.11 -10.94 2.24
C TYR A 320 7.48 -11.45 0.94
N LEU A 321 7.94 -10.98 -0.22
CA LEU A 321 7.50 -11.43 -1.53
C LEU A 321 8.71 -11.74 -2.44
N PRO A 322 8.54 -12.61 -3.46
CA PRO A 322 9.58 -12.85 -4.45
C PRO A 322 9.88 -11.58 -5.25
N ARG A 323 11.09 -11.49 -5.77
CA ARG A 323 11.46 -10.43 -6.70
C ARG A 323 10.59 -10.51 -7.95
N GLN A 324 10.02 -9.38 -8.33
CA GLN A 324 9.19 -9.22 -9.51
C GLN A 324 9.76 -8.12 -10.40
N GLU A 325 9.35 -8.10 -11.65
CA GLU A 325 9.68 -7.01 -12.56
C GLU A 325 8.98 -5.73 -12.10
N ILE A 326 9.78 -4.72 -11.78
CA ILE A 326 9.32 -3.38 -11.42
C ILE A 326 9.70 -2.46 -12.56
N ARG A 327 8.72 -1.98 -13.32
CA ARG A 327 8.94 -1.02 -14.40
C ARG A 327 8.75 0.38 -13.87
N HIS A 328 9.75 1.22 -14.02
CA HIS A 328 9.62 2.66 -13.75
C HIS A 328 8.93 3.30 -14.94
N THR A 329 7.82 3.98 -14.70
CA THR A 329 7.00 4.61 -15.74
C THR A 329 7.27 6.11 -15.88
N SER A 330 8.15 6.69 -15.05
CA SER A 330 8.60 8.07 -15.12
C SER A 330 10.10 8.17 -14.84
N GLU A 331 10.82 8.95 -15.64
CA GLU A 331 12.24 9.26 -15.41
C GLU A 331 12.44 10.31 -14.30
N HIS A 332 11.41 11.10 -14.00
CA HIS A 332 11.50 12.21 -13.05
C HIS A 332 10.90 11.89 -11.68
N GLU A 333 10.02 10.88 -11.59
CA GLU A 333 9.34 10.50 -10.36
C GLU A 333 9.61 9.02 -10.03
N ILE A 334 10.59 8.77 -9.18
CA ILE A 334 11.04 7.42 -8.76
C ILE A 334 9.90 6.58 -8.14
N GLY A 335 8.85 7.24 -7.66
CA GLY A 335 7.68 6.59 -7.06
C GLY A 335 6.66 6.01 -8.05
N GLN A 336 6.70 6.41 -9.32
CA GLN A 336 5.78 5.89 -10.33
C GLN A 336 6.28 4.56 -10.89
N ILE A 337 5.72 3.48 -10.35
CA ILE A 337 6.07 2.10 -10.68
C ILE A 337 4.88 1.34 -11.24
N TYR A 338 5.16 0.36 -12.09
CA TYR A 338 4.20 -0.58 -12.62
C TYR A 338 4.65 -2.01 -12.34
N LEU A 339 3.77 -2.82 -11.76
CA LEU A 339 3.98 -4.24 -11.50
C LEU A 339 2.99 -5.06 -12.33
N PRO A 340 3.42 -5.66 -13.45
CA PRO A 340 2.51 -6.35 -14.39
C PRO A 340 1.66 -7.43 -13.75
N LEU A 341 2.26 -8.30 -12.94
CA LEU A 341 1.55 -9.40 -12.28
C LEU A 341 0.47 -8.87 -11.32
N VAL A 342 0.80 -7.88 -10.50
CA VAL A 342 -0.12 -7.29 -9.53
C VAL A 342 -1.28 -6.60 -10.24
N ASN A 343 -0.98 -5.88 -11.33
CA ASN A 343 -1.98 -5.21 -12.15
C ASN A 343 -3.07 -6.19 -12.65
N TRP A 344 -2.68 -7.28 -13.27
CA TRP A 344 -3.61 -8.24 -13.81
C TRP A 344 -4.34 -9.07 -12.75
N LEU A 345 -3.67 -9.36 -11.62
CA LEU A 345 -4.32 -10.03 -10.48
C LEU A 345 -5.38 -9.13 -9.84
N LEU A 346 -5.09 -7.83 -9.67
CA LEU A 346 -6.08 -6.86 -9.18
C LEU A 346 -7.26 -6.75 -10.13
N LEU A 347 -7.02 -6.58 -11.43
CA LEU A 347 -8.11 -6.54 -12.41
C LEU A 347 -8.97 -7.79 -12.35
N GLY A 348 -8.36 -8.97 -12.32
CA GLY A 348 -9.08 -10.24 -12.19
C GLY A 348 -9.95 -10.29 -10.94
N GLY A 349 -9.41 -9.89 -9.79
CA GLY A 349 -10.16 -9.78 -8.53
C GLY A 349 -11.33 -8.80 -8.62
N ILE A 350 -11.11 -7.62 -9.19
CA ILE A 350 -12.13 -6.57 -9.38
C ILE A 350 -13.26 -7.06 -10.28
N VAL A 351 -12.93 -7.71 -11.41
CA VAL A 351 -13.94 -8.28 -12.32
C VAL A 351 -14.79 -9.33 -11.63
N ILE A 352 -14.17 -10.25 -10.87
CA ILE A 352 -14.89 -11.26 -10.07
C ILE A 352 -15.84 -10.58 -9.09
N VAL A 353 -15.38 -9.57 -8.38
CA VAL A 353 -16.17 -8.83 -7.38
C VAL A 353 -17.36 -8.12 -8.03
N ILE A 354 -17.16 -7.44 -9.15
CA ILE A 354 -18.25 -6.74 -9.87
C ILE A 354 -19.30 -7.74 -10.38
N LEU A 355 -18.87 -8.84 -10.97
CA LEU A 355 -19.79 -9.87 -11.49
C LEU A 355 -20.57 -10.58 -10.36
N TRP A 356 -19.96 -10.69 -9.17
CA TRP A 356 -20.60 -11.32 -8.02
C TRP A 356 -21.65 -10.42 -7.35
N PHE A 357 -21.30 -9.15 -7.09
CA PHE A 357 -22.15 -8.23 -6.34
C PHE A 357 -23.11 -7.41 -7.20
N GLN A 358 -22.75 -7.06 -8.43
CA GLN A 358 -23.56 -6.38 -9.46
C GLN A 358 -24.12 -4.98 -9.09
N SER A 359 -24.00 -4.53 -7.85
CA SER A 359 -24.45 -3.22 -7.41
C SER A 359 -23.49 -2.60 -6.38
N SER A 360 -23.40 -1.27 -6.34
CA SER A 360 -22.61 -0.55 -5.36
C SER A 360 -23.08 -0.79 -3.92
N SER A 361 -24.38 -0.93 -3.71
CA SER A 361 -24.98 -1.23 -2.39
C SER A 361 -24.56 -2.60 -1.86
N ASN A 362 -24.53 -3.63 -2.70
CA ASN A 362 -24.03 -4.94 -2.29
C ASN A 362 -22.53 -4.90 -1.99
N LEU A 363 -21.75 -4.15 -2.78
CA LEU A 363 -20.32 -3.95 -2.54
C LEU A 363 -20.04 -3.20 -1.24
N ALA A 364 -20.87 -2.24 -0.87
CA ALA A 364 -20.73 -1.48 0.37
C ALA A 364 -20.78 -2.38 1.62
N ALA A 365 -21.51 -3.49 1.56
CA ALA A 365 -21.55 -4.48 2.64
C ALA A 365 -20.19 -5.20 2.79
N ALA A 366 -19.47 -5.42 1.68
CA ALA A 366 -18.18 -6.08 1.69
C ALA A 366 -17.03 -5.14 2.11
N TYR A 367 -17.14 -3.84 1.88
CA TYR A 367 -16.05 -2.87 1.93
C TYR A 367 -15.54 -2.60 3.36
N GLY A 368 -16.44 -2.41 4.31
CA GLY A 368 -16.09 -1.84 5.61
C GLY A 368 -15.13 -2.65 6.49
N ILE A 369 -15.08 -4.00 6.36
CA ILE A 369 -14.27 -4.85 7.27
C ILE A 369 -12.77 -4.62 7.05
N ALA A 370 -12.31 -4.55 5.80
CA ALA A 370 -10.89 -4.37 5.50
C ALA A 370 -10.39 -3.01 6.00
N VAL A 371 -11.13 -1.95 5.69
CA VAL A 371 -10.80 -0.58 6.10
C VAL A 371 -10.75 -0.46 7.63
N THR A 372 -11.81 -0.89 8.33
CA THR A 372 -11.86 -0.77 9.80
C THR A 372 -10.83 -1.65 10.50
N GLY A 373 -10.51 -2.82 9.93
CA GLY A 373 -9.43 -3.68 10.41
C GLY A 373 -8.07 -2.99 10.29
N THR A 374 -7.78 -2.37 9.14
CA THR A 374 -6.54 -1.60 8.92
C THR A 374 -6.49 -0.38 9.85
N MET A 375 -7.62 0.32 10.07
CA MET A 375 -7.71 1.44 11.01
C MET A 375 -7.35 1.03 12.44
N ALA A 376 -7.88 -0.09 12.92
CA ALA A 376 -7.57 -0.60 14.26
C ALA A 376 -6.09 -1.00 14.41
N LEU A 377 -5.53 -1.69 13.40
CA LEU A 377 -4.11 -2.05 13.36
C LEU A 377 -3.21 -0.81 13.36
N THR A 378 -3.57 0.22 12.58
CA THR A 378 -2.86 1.49 12.54
C THR A 378 -2.85 2.14 13.92
N THR A 379 -3.96 2.16 14.64
CA THR A 379 -4.03 2.73 16.00
C THR A 379 -3.20 1.92 17.00
N LEU A 380 -3.23 0.58 16.94
CA LEU A 380 -2.39 -0.28 17.78
C LEU A 380 -0.90 -0.03 17.55
N LEU A 381 -0.46 0.02 16.30
CA LEU A 381 0.93 0.31 15.97
C LEU A 381 1.34 1.74 16.36
N LEU A 382 0.42 2.72 16.18
CA LEU A 382 0.63 4.10 16.58
C LEU A 382 0.83 4.23 18.10
N MET A 383 0.10 3.47 18.93
CA MET A 383 0.31 3.43 20.38
C MET A 383 1.74 3.03 20.75
N VAL A 384 2.30 2.04 20.05
CA VAL A 384 3.69 1.60 20.27
C VAL A 384 4.68 2.69 19.83
N VAL A 385 4.45 3.33 18.69
CA VAL A 385 5.28 4.46 18.20
C VAL A 385 5.20 5.64 19.18
N ALA A 386 4.02 6.00 19.65
CA ALA A 386 3.82 7.07 20.63
C ALA A 386 4.56 6.80 21.95
N ALA A 387 4.51 5.55 22.41
CA ALA A 387 5.23 5.14 23.63
C ALA A 387 6.76 5.18 23.44
N ARG A 388 7.26 4.66 22.32
CA ARG A 388 8.69 4.40 22.09
C ARG A 388 9.43 5.57 21.44
N ARG A 389 8.86 6.14 20.38
CA ARG A 389 9.51 7.20 19.60
C ARG A 389 9.17 8.60 20.12
N TRP A 390 7.88 8.85 20.41
CA TRP A 390 7.45 10.14 20.94
C TRP A 390 7.59 10.25 22.45
N LYS A 391 7.88 9.14 23.14
CA LYS A 391 8.06 9.07 24.61
C LYS A 391 6.86 9.63 25.39
N TRP A 392 5.66 9.42 24.88
CA TRP A 392 4.44 9.83 25.57
C TRP A 392 4.26 9.04 26.86
N SER A 393 3.73 9.69 27.90
CA SER A 393 3.35 9.01 29.14
C SER A 393 2.21 8.00 28.88
N ARG A 394 2.13 6.96 29.70
CA ARG A 394 1.05 5.96 29.62
C ARG A 394 -0.33 6.59 29.71
N TRP A 395 -0.48 7.64 30.54
CA TRP A 395 -1.74 8.37 30.70
C TRP A 395 -2.12 9.15 29.42
N LEU A 396 -1.15 9.77 28.77
CA LEU A 396 -1.41 10.49 27.51
C LEU A 396 -1.78 9.52 26.38
N ILE A 397 -1.11 8.37 26.30
CA ILE A 397 -1.48 7.33 25.35
C ILE A 397 -2.90 6.82 25.61
N ALA A 398 -3.24 6.55 26.86
CA ALA A 398 -4.58 6.13 27.24
C ALA A 398 -5.63 7.20 26.91
N LEU A 399 -5.34 8.47 27.21
CA LEU A 399 -6.27 9.57 26.95
C LEU A 399 -6.52 9.81 25.46
N VAL A 400 -5.49 9.68 24.61
CA VAL A 400 -5.59 10.01 23.18
C VAL A 400 -5.90 8.76 22.33
N CYS A 401 -5.13 7.69 22.51
CA CYS A 401 -5.21 6.54 21.62
C CYS A 401 -6.31 5.54 22.03
N ALA A 402 -6.67 5.41 23.31
CA ALA A 402 -7.70 4.46 23.71
C ALA A 402 -9.11 4.84 23.20
N PRO A 403 -9.55 6.12 23.23
CA PRO A 403 -10.80 6.51 22.58
C PRO A 403 -10.79 6.25 21.06
N LEU A 404 -9.67 6.54 20.38
CA LEU A 404 -9.53 6.26 18.96
C LEU A 404 -9.62 4.76 18.64
N LEU A 405 -8.96 3.94 19.45
CA LEU A 405 -9.03 2.48 19.31
C LEU A 405 -10.46 1.97 19.58
N LEU A 406 -11.15 2.55 20.57
CA LEU A 406 -12.55 2.21 20.85
C LEU A 406 -13.44 2.51 19.64
N VAL A 407 -13.29 3.67 19.00
CA VAL A 407 -14.02 4.02 17.77
C VAL A 407 -13.70 3.02 16.65
N ASP A 408 -12.41 2.73 16.41
CA ASP A 408 -12.01 1.77 15.39
C ASP A 408 -12.58 0.37 15.62
N LEU A 409 -12.53 -0.13 16.86
CA LEU A 409 -13.06 -1.43 17.24
C LEU A 409 -14.60 -1.47 17.14
N THR A 410 -15.27 -0.37 17.45
CA THR A 410 -16.74 -0.26 17.29
C THR A 410 -17.11 -0.32 15.81
N PHE A 411 -16.41 0.40 14.95
CA PHE A 411 -16.60 0.31 13.49
C PHE A 411 -16.27 -1.08 12.96
N PHE A 412 -15.20 -1.70 13.41
CA PHE A 412 -14.83 -3.06 13.01
C PHE A 412 -15.90 -4.07 13.42
N ALA A 413 -16.36 -4.01 14.69
CA ALA A 413 -17.41 -4.88 15.19
C ALA A 413 -18.75 -4.67 14.44
N ALA A 414 -19.12 -3.41 14.14
CA ALA A 414 -20.31 -3.10 13.35
C ALA A 414 -20.23 -3.69 11.92
N ASN A 415 -19.06 -3.62 11.27
CA ASN A 415 -18.88 -4.20 9.94
C ASN A 415 -18.80 -5.73 9.96
N THR A 416 -18.38 -6.34 11.07
CA THR A 416 -18.36 -7.80 11.20
C THR A 416 -19.77 -8.39 11.12
N THR A 417 -20.82 -7.64 11.45
CA THR A 417 -22.22 -8.07 11.26
C THR A 417 -22.56 -8.34 9.80
N LYS A 418 -21.85 -7.68 8.87
CA LYS A 418 -22.01 -7.83 7.42
C LYS A 418 -21.12 -8.93 6.82
N PHE A 419 -20.45 -9.74 7.66
CA PHE A 419 -19.50 -10.77 7.19
C PHE A 419 -20.13 -11.70 6.15
N LEU A 420 -21.31 -12.25 6.45
CA LEU A 420 -22.02 -13.15 5.52
C LEU A 420 -22.60 -12.44 4.29
N ALA A 421 -22.87 -11.14 4.39
CA ALA A 421 -23.38 -10.33 3.28
C ALA A 421 -22.29 -9.91 2.25
N GLY A 422 -21.05 -10.34 2.45
CA GLY A 422 -19.95 -10.07 1.52
C GLY A 422 -18.63 -9.71 2.20
N GLY A 423 -18.63 -9.36 3.48
CA GLY A 423 -17.44 -8.96 4.23
C GLY A 423 -16.35 -10.05 4.36
N TRP A 424 -16.69 -11.30 4.07
CA TRP A 424 -15.74 -12.41 4.01
C TRP A 424 -14.74 -12.28 2.84
N LEU A 425 -15.13 -11.61 1.76
CA LEU A 425 -14.35 -11.57 0.52
C LEU A 425 -13.03 -10.79 0.67
N PRO A 426 -13.00 -9.55 1.20
CA PRO A 426 -11.72 -8.85 1.44
C PRO A 426 -10.85 -9.59 2.46
N ILE A 427 -11.45 -10.29 3.42
CA ILE A 427 -10.70 -11.13 4.35
C ILE A 427 -10.07 -12.32 3.63
N LEU A 428 -10.75 -12.93 2.67
CA LEU A 428 -10.19 -14.00 1.84
C LEU A 428 -8.97 -13.49 1.06
N PHE A 429 -9.06 -12.35 0.38
CA PHE A 429 -7.92 -11.75 -0.32
C PHE A 429 -6.78 -11.42 0.67
N ALA A 430 -7.09 -10.89 1.84
CA ALA A 430 -6.10 -10.64 2.88
C ALA A 430 -5.39 -11.92 3.33
N LEU A 431 -6.15 -12.99 3.60
CA LEU A 431 -5.59 -14.27 4.00
C LEU A 431 -4.72 -14.89 2.91
N LEU A 432 -5.13 -14.80 1.65
CA LEU A 432 -4.32 -15.25 0.51
C LEU A 432 -3.01 -14.46 0.42
N ALA A 433 -3.05 -13.14 0.56
CA ALA A 433 -1.84 -12.31 0.56
C ALA A 433 -0.91 -12.66 1.74
N ILE A 434 -1.44 -12.81 2.95
CA ILE A 434 -0.68 -13.22 4.15
C ILE A 434 -0.08 -14.61 3.95
N LEU A 435 -0.83 -15.54 3.38
CA LEU A 435 -0.35 -16.89 3.10
C LEU A 435 0.85 -16.86 2.14
N VAL A 436 0.76 -16.11 1.05
CA VAL A 436 1.85 -15.95 0.09
C VAL A 436 3.08 -15.32 0.75
N MET A 437 2.89 -14.21 1.49
CA MET A 437 3.99 -13.50 2.17
C MET A 437 4.66 -14.37 3.24
N THR A 438 3.90 -15.05 4.08
CA THR A 438 4.46 -15.91 5.14
C THR A 438 5.10 -17.18 4.60
N THR A 439 4.57 -17.73 3.50
CA THR A 439 5.16 -18.89 2.81
C THR A 439 6.50 -18.52 2.19
N TRP A 440 6.57 -17.39 1.50
CA TRP A 440 7.81 -16.88 0.92
C TRP A 440 8.87 -16.66 2.00
N LYS A 441 8.54 -15.92 3.06
CA LYS A 441 9.48 -15.63 4.14
C LYS A 441 10.01 -16.91 4.79
N ARG A 442 9.11 -17.84 5.15
CA ARG A 442 9.53 -19.11 5.77
C ARG A 442 10.39 -19.95 4.85
N GLY A 443 10.04 -20.04 3.57
CA GLY A 443 10.85 -20.76 2.57
C GLY A 443 12.24 -20.16 2.42
N ARG A 444 12.35 -18.82 2.41
CA ARG A 444 13.66 -18.13 2.37
C ARG A 444 14.49 -18.38 3.61
N GLU A 445 13.90 -18.39 4.79
CA GLU A 445 14.59 -18.74 6.05
C GLU A 445 15.15 -20.16 6.00
N LEU A 446 14.35 -21.13 5.54
CA LEU A 446 14.80 -22.54 5.41
C LEU A 446 15.96 -22.69 4.41
N VAL A 447 15.89 -21.99 3.27
CA VAL A 447 16.97 -21.98 2.28
C VAL A 447 18.25 -21.40 2.88
N LEU A 448 18.17 -20.27 3.58
CA LEU A 448 19.34 -19.64 4.20
C LEU A 448 19.95 -20.53 5.27
N ASP A 449 19.15 -21.11 6.15
CA ASP A 449 19.58 -22.01 7.20
C ASP A 449 20.34 -23.22 6.64
N LYS A 450 19.81 -23.87 5.59
CA LYS A 450 20.47 -25.00 4.91
C LYS A 450 21.78 -24.60 4.22
N LEU A 451 21.83 -23.40 3.62
CA LEU A 451 23.03 -22.88 2.99
C LEU A 451 24.13 -22.61 4.04
N GLU A 452 23.77 -22.02 5.19
CA GLU A 452 24.74 -21.73 6.26
C GLU A 452 25.30 -22.98 6.92
N HIS A 453 24.46 -23.98 7.20
CA HIS A 453 24.91 -25.24 7.84
C HIS A 453 25.86 -26.08 6.97
N LYS A 454 25.82 -25.97 5.65
CA LYS A 454 26.67 -26.71 4.71
C LYS A 454 27.86 -25.90 4.21
N SER A 455 28.06 -24.66 4.68
CA SER A 455 29.07 -23.75 4.15
C SER A 455 30.29 -23.63 5.05
N LEU A 456 31.45 -23.35 4.44
CA LEU A 456 32.71 -23.08 5.13
C LEU A 456 32.72 -21.63 5.65
N ALA A 457 33.33 -21.40 6.81
CA ALA A 457 33.56 -20.07 7.34
C ALA A 457 34.49 -19.28 6.41
N LEU A 458 34.07 -18.03 6.05
CA LEU A 458 34.77 -17.23 5.06
C LEU A 458 36.23 -16.94 5.44
N LYS A 459 36.49 -16.57 6.70
CA LYS A 459 37.83 -16.23 7.17
C LYS A 459 38.81 -17.41 7.03
N GLY A 460 38.47 -18.58 7.56
CA GLY A 460 39.33 -19.76 7.47
C GLY A 460 39.55 -20.24 6.03
N PHE A 461 38.57 -20.00 5.15
CA PHE A 461 38.72 -20.28 3.73
C PHE A 461 39.74 -19.34 3.08
N VAL A 462 39.69 -18.05 3.34
CA VAL A 462 40.64 -17.07 2.79
C VAL A 462 42.05 -17.35 3.29
N ASP A 463 42.22 -17.66 4.59
CA ASP A 463 43.51 -17.99 5.17
C ASP A 463 44.14 -19.23 4.46
N ASN A 464 43.33 -20.24 4.14
CA ASN A 464 43.80 -21.42 3.39
C ASN A 464 44.17 -21.09 1.93
N MET A 465 43.38 -20.24 1.26
CA MET A 465 43.67 -19.83 -0.12
C MET A 465 44.93 -18.95 -0.25
N GLN A 466 45.30 -18.25 0.80
CA GLN A 466 46.54 -17.50 0.86
C GLN A 466 47.75 -18.39 1.14
N ALA A 467 47.57 -19.45 1.95
CA ALA A 467 48.63 -20.42 2.26
C ALA A 467 48.99 -21.32 1.06
N ASP A 468 47.99 -21.70 0.25
CA ASP A 468 48.15 -22.54 -0.95
C ASP A 468 47.27 -21.97 -2.10
N PRO A 469 47.75 -20.93 -2.80
CA PRO A 469 46.97 -20.25 -3.81
C PRO A 469 46.80 -21.10 -5.08
N PRO A 470 45.55 -21.25 -5.59
CA PRO A 470 45.33 -21.90 -6.88
C PRO A 470 45.86 -21.01 -8.02
N LEU A 471 45.75 -21.50 -9.26
CA LEU A 471 46.11 -20.71 -10.43
C LEU A 471 45.33 -19.37 -10.48
N LEU A 472 46.05 -18.25 -10.47
CA LEU A 472 45.46 -16.91 -10.56
C LEU A 472 45.32 -16.47 -12.02
N VAL A 473 44.14 -15.93 -12.34
CA VAL A 473 43.83 -15.32 -13.66
C VAL A 473 43.64 -13.81 -13.52
N PRO A 474 44.04 -13.00 -14.51
CA PRO A 474 43.89 -11.57 -14.44
C PRO A 474 42.43 -11.12 -14.34
N GLY A 475 42.18 -10.05 -13.56
CA GLY A 475 40.88 -9.41 -13.46
C GLY A 475 40.23 -9.50 -12.08
N THR A 476 38.97 -9.12 -12.02
CA THR A 476 38.18 -9.09 -10.79
C THR A 476 37.00 -10.08 -10.86
N ALA A 477 36.83 -10.91 -9.85
CA ALA A 477 35.64 -11.74 -9.68
C ALA A 477 34.81 -11.22 -8.51
N VAL A 478 33.52 -10.99 -8.73
CA VAL A 478 32.53 -10.66 -7.70
C VAL A 478 31.64 -11.88 -7.46
N PHE A 479 31.72 -12.43 -6.27
CA PHE A 479 30.87 -13.55 -5.83
C PHE A 479 29.71 -12.99 -4.99
N LEU A 480 28.48 -13.05 -5.51
CA LEU A 480 27.30 -12.62 -4.77
C LEU A 480 26.98 -13.65 -3.68
N SER A 481 26.92 -13.18 -2.43
CA SER A 481 26.59 -13.98 -1.25
C SER A 481 25.32 -13.48 -0.58
N LYS A 482 24.59 -14.41 0.03
CA LYS A 482 23.42 -14.08 0.88
C LYS A 482 23.80 -13.90 2.34
N SER A 483 24.96 -14.44 2.74
CA SER A 483 25.50 -14.35 4.10
C SER A 483 26.91 -13.76 4.07
N VAL A 484 27.21 -12.98 5.10
CA VAL A 484 28.50 -12.30 5.27
C VAL A 484 29.57 -13.26 5.83
N GLN A 485 29.14 -14.33 6.50
CA GLN A 485 30.04 -15.18 7.30
C GLN A 485 30.55 -16.43 6.57
N VAL A 486 29.91 -16.78 5.45
CA VAL A 486 30.20 -18.07 4.78
C VAL A 486 30.65 -17.86 3.34
N VAL A 487 31.41 -18.83 2.83
CA VAL A 487 31.88 -18.84 1.44
C VAL A 487 30.70 -19.09 0.50
N PRO A 488 30.52 -18.24 -0.54
CA PRO A 488 29.48 -18.45 -1.55
C PRO A 488 29.66 -19.80 -2.27
N HIS A 489 28.56 -20.53 -2.47
CA HIS A 489 28.62 -21.83 -3.17
C HIS A 489 29.20 -21.69 -4.59
N ALA A 490 28.93 -20.58 -5.29
CA ALA A 490 29.50 -20.29 -6.59
C ALA A 490 31.04 -20.29 -6.55
N MET A 491 31.64 -19.80 -5.45
CA MET A 491 33.10 -19.83 -5.25
C MET A 491 33.61 -21.26 -5.10
N LEU A 492 32.96 -22.08 -4.25
CA LEU A 492 33.35 -23.47 -4.02
C LEU A 492 33.25 -24.32 -5.30
N HIS A 493 32.18 -24.11 -6.09
CA HIS A 493 32.00 -24.76 -7.39
C HIS A 493 33.07 -24.31 -8.41
N ASN A 494 33.38 -23.01 -8.47
CA ASN A 494 34.42 -22.49 -9.36
C ASN A 494 35.76 -23.13 -9.04
N LEU A 495 36.16 -23.20 -7.76
CA LEU A 495 37.40 -23.84 -7.34
C LEU A 495 37.42 -25.34 -7.62
N LYS A 496 36.31 -26.03 -7.32
CA LYS A 496 36.22 -27.49 -7.51
C LYS A 496 36.38 -27.91 -8.98
N HIS A 497 35.74 -27.17 -9.88
CA HIS A 497 35.64 -27.56 -11.30
C HIS A 497 36.66 -26.85 -12.19
N ASN A 498 36.86 -25.56 -12.01
CA ASN A 498 37.76 -24.75 -12.83
C ASN A 498 39.17 -24.65 -12.26
N LYS A 499 39.35 -24.82 -10.95
CA LYS A 499 40.64 -24.79 -10.21
C LYS A 499 41.39 -23.48 -10.38
N ILE A 500 40.68 -22.37 -10.59
CA ILE A 500 41.24 -21.01 -10.80
C ILE A 500 40.63 -20.02 -9.82
N LEU A 501 41.39 -18.96 -9.54
CA LEU A 501 40.93 -17.74 -8.87
C LEU A 501 41.32 -16.52 -9.69
N HIS A 502 40.59 -15.43 -9.51
CA HIS A 502 40.98 -14.13 -10.07
C HIS A 502 41.95 -13.42 -9.11
N GLU A 503 42.82 -12.59 -9.65
CA GLU A 503 43.76 -11.77 -8.86
C GLU A 503 43.05 -10.92 -7.80
N ARG A 504 41.81 -10.51 -8.08
CA ARG A 504 40.96 -9.81 -7.13
C ARG A 504 39.63 -10.50 -6.98
N VAL A 505 39.30 -10.87 -5.75
CA VAL A 505 38.05 -11.54 -5.38
C VAL A 505 37.27 -10.65 -4.42
N ILE A 506 36.01 -10.38 -4.74
CA ILE A 506 35.10 -9.57 -3.94
C ILE A 506 33.91 -10.44 -3.55
N PHE A 507 33.72 -10.65 -2.25
CA PHE A 507 32.50 -11.26 -1.68
C PHE A 507 31.50 -10.16 -1.43
N LEU A 508 30.44 -10.08 -2.26
CA LEU A 508 29.43 -9.05 -2.19
C LEU A 508 28.14 -9.57 -1.57
N THR A 509 27.72 -8.93 -0.48
CA THR A 509 26.41 -9.18 0.16
C THR A 509 25.57 -7.89 0.10
N VAL A 510 24.34 -7.97 -0.42
CA VAL A 510 23.39 -6.85 -0.42
C VAL A 510 22.38 -7.05 0.69
N GLN A 511 22.28 -6.09 1.59
CA GLN A 511 21.36 -6.07 2.73
C GLN A 511 20.38 -4.91 2.64
N ILE A 512 19.10 -5.21 2.78
CA ILE A 512 18.06 -4.17 2.89
C ILE A 512 17.86 -3.85 4.38
N LYS A 513 18.03 -2.56 4.71
CA LYS A 513 17.82 -2.05 6.07
C LYS A 513 16.35 -1.70 6.30
N ASP A 514 15.97 -1.62 7.57
CA ASP A 514 14.61 -1.22 7.99
C ASP A 514 14.33 0.30 7.81
N GLU A 515 15.19 1.02 7.12
CA GLU A 515 15.05 2.43 6.80
C GLU A 515 14.69 2.61 5.33
N PRO A 516 13.87 3.62 4.96
CA PRO A 516 13.46 3.78 3.56
C PRO A 516 14.62 4.20 2.66
N TRP A 517 15.48 5.10 3.13
CA TRP A 517 16.61 5.65 2.41
C TRP A 517 17.86 5.66 3.28
N LEU A 518 19.02 5.37 2.69
CA LEU A 518 20.31 5.45 3.34
C LEU A 518 21.18 6.57 2.74
N SER A 519 22.00 7.17 3.58
CA SER A 519 22.99 8.11 3.07
C SER A 519 24.08 7.36 2.27
N PHE A 520 24.71 8.04 1.31
CA PHE A 520 25.74 7.42 0.49
C PHE A 520 26.95 6.95 1.32
N LYS A 521 27.21 7.58 2.48
CA LYS A 521 28.28 7.19 3.41
C LYS A 521 27.99 5.88 4.16
N GLU A 522 26.71 5.52 4.29
CA GLU A 522 26.26 4.27 4.93
C GLU A 522 26.02 3.16 3.92
N ARG A 523 26.37 3.40 2.63
CA ARG A 523 26.06 2.50 1.52
C ARG A 523 26.84 1.21 1.56
N ILE A 524 28.10 1.23 1.98
CA ILE A 524 28.95 0.05 2.04
C ILE A 524 29.73 -0.06 3.34
N GLU A 525 29.96 -1.30 3.75
CA GLU A 525 30.99 -1.69 4.71
C GLU A 525 32.05 -2.48 3.95
N LEU A 526 33.27 -1.96 3.90
CA LEU A 526 34.38 -2.58 3.19
C LEU A 526 35.34 -3.22 4.21
N THR A 527 35.66 -4.50 4.02
CA THR A 527 36.64 -5.21 4.82
C THR A 527 37.67 -5.87 3.91
N HIS A 528 38.95 -5.60 4.13
CA HIS A 528 40.04 -6.29 3.48
C HIS A 528 40.35 -7.58 4.24
N LEU A 529 40.19 -8.73 3.59
CA LEU A 529 40.36 -10.05 4.22
C LEU A 529 41.77 -10.61 4.05
N GLY A 530 42.60 -10.03 3.17
CA GLY A 530 43.95 -10.45 2.86
C GLY A 530 44.30 -10.17 1.39
N GLU A 531 45.49 -10.52 0.94
CA GLU A 531 45.94 -10.25 -0.43
C GLU A 531 44.92 -10.70 -1.48
N GLY A 532 44.43 -9.80 -2.29
CA GLY A 532 43.47 -10.06 -3.36
C GLY A 532 42.01 -10.30 -2.92
N PHE A 533 41.70 -10.40 -1.60
CA PHE A 533 40.38 -10.72 -1.09
C PHE A 533 39.70 -9.54 -0.37
N TRP A 534 38.49 -9.23 -0.81
CA TRP A 534 37.67 -8.13 -0.27
C TRP A 534 36.28 -8.64 0.10
N GLN A 535 35.75 -8.12 1.18
CA GLN A 535 34.36 -8.30 1.55
C GLN A 535 33.66 -6.95 1.48
N VAL A 536 32.56 -6.90 0.73
CA VAL A 536 31.71 -5.74 0.56
C VAL A 536 30.31 -6.07 1.04
N VAL A 537 29.82 -5.35 2.04
CA VAL A 537 28.43 -5.41 2.45
C VAL A 537 27.76 -4.12 2.00
N ALA A 538 26.90 -4.23 0.99
CA ALA A 538 26.16 -3.10 0.45
C ALA A 538 24.80 -2.97 1.14
N HIS A 539 24.53 -1.80 1.69
CA HIS A 539 23.31 -1.49 2.40
C HIS A 539 22.40 -0.61 1.56
N PHE A 540 21.14 -0.98 1.47
CA PHE A 540 20.10 -0.21 0.80
C PHE A 540 18.88 -0.05 1.70
N GLY A 541 18.20 1.08 1.58
CA GLY A 541 16.90 1.26 2.22
C GLY A 541 15.81 0.46 1.48
N TYR A 542 14.70 0.19 2.16
CA TYR A 542 13.60 -0.58 1.56
C TYR A 542 12.81 0.19 0.46
N LYS A 543 13.17 1.42 0.16
CA LYS A 543 12.65 2.22 -0.98
C LYS A 543 13.67 2.38 -2.11
N GLU A 544 14.89 1.92 -1.90
CA GLU A 544 15.96 2.00 -2.89
C GLU A 544 16.00 0.75 -3.76
N VAL A 545 16.38 0.90 -5.00
CA VAL A 545 16.63 -0.22 -5.91
C VAL A 545 18.13 -0.49 -5.94
N PRO A 546 18.61 -1.63 -5.45
CA PRO A 546 20.04 -1.94 -5.48
C PRO A 546 20.57 -2.01 -6.91
N SER A 547 21.68 -1.32 -7.17
CA SER A 547 22.35 -1.27 -8.47
C SER A 547 23.83 -1.55 -8.29
N MET A 548 24.43 -2.37 -9.17
CA MET A 548 25.87 -2.65 -9.16
C MET A 548 26.69 -1.40 -9.42
N GLU A 549 26.17 -0.47 -10.22
CA GLU A 549 26.85 0.78 -10.51
C GLU A 549 27.00 1.64 -9.26
N GLU A 550 25.93 1.80 -8.45
CA GLU A 550 25.99 2.54 -7.19
C GLU A 550 26.92 1.88 -6.17
N ILE A 551 26.91 0.53 -6.11
CA ILE A 551 27.81 -0.22 -5.22
C ILE A 551 29.26 0.06 -5.61
N PHE A 552 29.61 0.01 -6.90
CA PHE A 552 30.99 0.25 -7.35
C PHE A 552 31.41 1.72 -7.21
N GLN A 553 30.48 2.66 -7.36
CA GLN A 553 30.74 4.07 -7.07
C GLN A 553 31.05 4.29 -5.58
N ALA A 554 30.30 3.60 -4.69
CA ALA A 554 30.56 3.66 -3.26
C ALA A 554 31.89 2.99 -2.89
N CYS A 555 32.20 1.82 -3.48
CA CYS A 555 33.51 1.16 -3.30
C CYS A 555 34.70 2.05 -3.72
N ALA A 556 34.53 2.81 -4.79
CA ALA A 556 35.58 3.71 -5.29
C ALA A 556 35.89 4.86 -4.31
N GLN A 557 34.96 5.26 -3.45
CA GLN A 557 35.19 6.27 -2.40
C GLN A 557 35.98 5.71 -1.21
N GLU A 558 35.96 4.39 -1.02
CA GLU A 558 36.72 3.66 0.00
C GLU A 558 37.98 2.99 -0.61
N ASP A 559 38.57 3.60 -1.64
CA ASP A 559 39.78 3.15 -2.32
C ASP A 559 39.70 1.80 -3.06
N LEU A 560 38.55 1.15 -3.15
CA LEU A 560 38.37 -0.05 -3.95
C LEU A 560 37.79 0.28 -5.34
N LYS A 561 38.68 0.58 -6.30
CA LYS A 561 38.27 0.85 -7.68
C LYS A 561 37.96 -0.45 -8.42
N VAL A 562 36.70 -0.62 -8.81
CA VAL A 562 36.18 -1.76 -9.59
C VAL A 562 35.60 -1.24 -10.90
N THR A 563 35.99 -1.86 -12.02
CA THR A 563 35.51 -1.48 -13.35
C THR A 563 34.58 -2.57 -13.86
N MET A 564 33.33 -2.24 -14.14
CA MET A 564 32.30 -3.17 -14.62
C MET A 564 32.78 -4.01 -15.83
N ALA A 565 33.43 -3.39 -16.79
CA ALA A 565 33.91 -4.04 -18.02
C ALA A 565 35.03 -5.07 -17.79
N LYS A 566 35.75 -5.05 -16.64
CA LYS A 566 36.84 -5.96 -16.30
C LYS A 566 36.44 -6.93 -15.16
N THR A 567 35.15 -6.98 -14.81
CA THR A 567 34.63 -7.77 -13.70
C THR A 567 33.77 -8.93 -14.20
N SER A 568 33.99 -10.11 -13.65
CA SER A 568 33.11 -11.28 -13.82
C SER A 568 32.28 -11.48 -12.56
N PHE A 569 30.97 -11.66 -12.74
CA PHE A 569 30.04 -11.87 -11.63
C PHE A 569 29.65 -13.34 -11.53
N PHE A 570 29.87 -13.93 -10.37
CA PHE A 570 29.52 -15.31 -10.08
C PHE A 570 28.30 -15.36 -9.16
N LEU A 571 27.24 -15.98 -9.64
CA LEU A 571 25.99 -16.13 -8.91
C LEU A 571 25.66 -17.60 -8.69
N SER A 572 25.12 -17.91 -7.51
CA SER A 572 24.52 -19.23 -7.25
C SER A 572 23.05 -19.21 -7.65
N HIS A 573 22.66 -20.10 -8.56
CA HIS A 573 21.24 -20.32 -8.89
C HIS A 573 20.75 -21.58 -8.15
N GLU A 574 19.77 -21.41 -7.25
CA GLU A 574 19.25 -22.50 -6.43
C GLU A 574 18.12 -23.22 -7.16
N HIS A 575 18.34 -24.48 -7.47
CA HIS A 575 17.29 -25.40 -7.90
C HIS A 575 16.67 -26.06 -6.67
N LEU A 576 15.47 -25.59 -6.32
CA LEU A 576 14.76 -26.09 -5.14
C LEU A 576 13.93 -27.31 -5.50
N VAL A 577 14.08 -28.37 -4.70
CA VAL A 577 13.30 -29.60 -4.79
C VAL A 577 12.56 -29.78 -3.46
N SER A 578 11.24 -29.97 -3.52
CA SER A 578 10.42 -30.29 -2.35
C SER A 578 10.68 -31.74 -1.93
N THR A 579 10.92 -31.97 -0.64
CA THR A 579 11.17 -33.28 -0.07
C THR A 579 10.34 -33.48 1.21
N ASP A 580 10.47 -34.65 1.86
CA ASP A 580 9.79 -34.98 3.12
C ASP A 580 10.52 -34.46 4.36
N LEU A 581 11.46 -33.53 4.20
CA LEU A 581 12.22 -33.00 5.32
C LEU A 581 11.37 -32.07 6.19
N PRO A 582 11.56 -32.04 7.51
CA PRO A 582 10.80 -31.17 8.39
C PRO A 582 11.16 -29.69 8.14
N GLY A 583 10.18 -28.85 7.87
CA GLY A 583 10.42 -27.43 7.63
C GLY A 583 9.14 -26.66 7.42
N MET A 584 8.34 -27.09 6.46
CA MET A 584 7.08 -26.47 6.07
C MET A 584 6.13 -27.56 5.54
N ALA A 585 4.82 -27.32 5.53
CA ALA A 585 3.87 -28.26 4.95
C ALA A 585 4.11 -28.42 3.43
N ARG A 586 4.04 -29.64 2.88
CA ARG A 586 4.36 -29.95 1.47
C ARG A 586 3.69 -29.02 0.45
N TRP A 587 2.41 -28.75 0.62
CA TRP A 587 1.69 -27.86 -0.30
C TRP A 587 2.24 -26.41 -0.28
N ARG A 588 2.71 -25.94 0.90
CA ARG A 588 3.37 -24.63 1.03
C ARG A 588 4.76 -24.63 0.42
N GLU A 589 5.50 -25.74 0.52
CA GLU A 589 6.78 -25.92 -0.17
C GLU A 589 6.59 -25.88 -1.68
N GLY A 590 5.57 -26.58 -2.21
CA GLY A 590 5.20 -26.51 -3.61
C GLY A 590 4.90 -25.08 -4.07
N LEU A 591 4.15 -24.32 -3.26
CA LEU A 591 3.87 -22.90 -3.51
C LEU A 591 5.17 -22.08 -3.48
N PHE A 592 6.04 -22.29 -2.51
CA PHE A 592 7.34 -21.59 -2.41
C PHE A 592 8.24 -21.90 -3.60
N VAL A 593 8.37 -23.16 -4.00
CA VAL A 593 9.16 -23.57 -5.18
C VAL A 593 8.59 -22.92 -6.45
N TRP A 594 7.26 -22.90 -6.61
CA TRP A 594 6.59 -22.22 -7.72
C TRP A 594 6.91 -20.73 -7.73
N MET A 595 6.79 -20.05 -6.59
CA MET A 595 7.13 -18.63 -6.46
C MET A 595 8.61 -18.36 -6.76
N ASN A 596 9.52 -19.24 -6.31
CA ASN A 596 10.96 -19.08 -6.54
C ASN A 596 11.31 -19.23 -8.03
N ARG A 597 10.69 -20.19 -8.73
CA ARG A 597 10.87 -20.39 -10.18
C ARG A 597 10.40 -19.20 -11.01
N ASN A 598 9.33 -18.52 -10.57
CA ASN A 598 8.76 -17.36 -11.23
C ASN A 598 9.30 -16.03 -10.69
N SER A 599 10.30 -16.05 -9.81
CA SER A 599 10.94 -14.83 -9.30
C SER A 599 11.94 -14.28 -10.32
N LEU A 600 12.06 -12.94 -10.34
CA LEU A 600 13.05 -12.27 -11.16
C LEU A 600 14.47 -12.72 -10.77
N LYS A 601 15.30 -12.99 -11.76
CA LYS A 601 16.70 -13.39 -11.54
C LYS A 601 17.48 -12.27 -10.87
N ALA A 602 18.51 -12.65 -10.11
CA ALA A 602 19.38 -11.68 -9.45
C ALA A 602 20.12 -10.78 -10.45
N THR A 603 20.48 -11.31 -11.62
CA THR A 603 21.07 -10.58 -12.74
C THR A 603 20.24 -9.39 -13.16
N ASP A 604 18.96 -9.60 -13.39
CA ASP A 604 18.05 -8.56 -13.85
C ASP A 604 17.72 -7.57 -12.72
N PHE A 605 17.57 -8.09 -11.50
CA PHE A 605 17.24 -7.26 -10.34
C PHE A 605 18.35 -6.28 -9.93
N PHE A 606 19.63 -6.70 -10.05
CA PHE A 606 20.80 -5.86 -9.73
C PHE A 606 21.40 -5.15 -10.94
N HIS A 607 20.77 -5.23 -12.10
CA HIS A 607 21.22 -4.65 -13.38
C HIS A 607 22.65 -5.06 -13.74
N ILE A 608 22.95 -6.37 -13.61
CA ILE A 608 24.27 -6.92 -13.95
C ILE A 608 24.31 -7.22 -15.45
N PRO A 609 25.36 -6.78 -16.18
CA PRO A 609 25.50 -7.08 -17.61
C PRO A 609 25.52 -8.59 -17.87
N ALA A 610 24.59 -9.10 -18.67
CA ALA A 610 24.41 -10.54 -18.91
C ALA A 610 25.68 -11.22 -19.47
N ASN A 611 26.48 -10.52 -20.27
CA ASN A 611 27.74 -11.04 -20.85
C ASN A 611 28.89 -11.12 -19.84
N ARG A 612 28.69 -10.73 -18.59
CA ARG A 612 29.66 -10.77 -17.49
C ARG A 612 29.28 -11.72 -16.36
N VAL A 613 28.20 -12.45 -16.54
CA VAL A 613 27.64 -13.34 -15.49
C VAL A 613 28.00 -14.77 -15.75
N VAL A 614 28.40 -15.47 -14.68
CA VAL A 614 28.54 -16.91 -14.60
C VAL A 614 27.55 -17.42 -13.55
N GLU A 615 26.49 -18.08 -13.99
CA GLU A 615 25.50 -18.72 -13.08
C GLU A 615 25.90 -20.17 -12.82
N LEU A 616 26.02 -20.53 -11.55
CA LEU A 616 26.35 -21.88 -11.10
C LEU A 616 25.16 -22.49 -10.35
N GLY A 617 24.62 -23.59 -10.87
CA GLY A 617 23.47 -24.27 -10.29
C GLY A 617 23.81 -25.02 -8.99
N VAL A 618 23.00 -24.84 -7.96
CA VAL A 618 23.07 -25.59 -6.70
C VAL A 618 21.73 -26.26 -6.44
N LEU A 619 21.70 -27.58 -6.30
CA LEU A 619 20.50 -28.32 -5.92
C LEU A 619 20.31 -28.25 -4.42
N LEU A 620 19.15 -27.78 -3.99
CA LEU A 620 18.76 -27.70 -2.58
C LEU A 620 17.42 -28.43 -2.38
N GLU A 621 17.45 -29.42 -1.52
CA GLU A 621 16.28 -30.14 -1.03
C GLU A 621 15.66 -29.32 0.11
N LEU A 622 14.35 -29.07 0.08
CA LEU A 622 13.62 -28.33 1.12
C LEU A 622 12.96 -29.29 2.11
#